data_8ec4ea9da8565fc6a41c7b6e236650fc
#
_entry.id   8ec4ea9da8565fc6a41c7b6e236650fc
#
_cell.length_a   1.000
_cell.length_b   1.000
_cell.length_c   1.000
_cell.angle_alpha   90.00
_cell.angle_beta   90.00
_cell.angle_gamma   90.00
#
_symmetry.space_group_name_H-M   'P 1'
#
loop_
_entity.id
_entity.type
_entity.pdbx_description
1 polymer ?
#
loop_
_entity_poly.entity_id
_entity_poly.type
_entity_poly.pdbx_seq_one_letter_code
_entity_poly.pdbx_strand_id
1 'polypeptide(L)'
;MKTMINLIFASVLLLSGGALQAEDPGDTARVNEEDKIVKKAKETIQNSIIALDNIMGDPENSIPPSLITRSEGIVIMPGTYKLAVGIAGGQGGRGIAMIRQEDGSWSNPFFVSLGEGSVGFQLGVQKSEIILLFRNKDDIMGLDGADITLGGDIGVAAGPVSKGSSSTSDFRFESEIYSYCRSNGLFAGVSLKGGVLVYNQKINDSFYNTNYVTPEMILYEMDAPLNYEVDDLISALDMYGE
;
A
#
# COMPACT_ATOMS: atom_id res chain seq x y z
N MET A 1 17.51 -54.18 75.61
CA MET A 1 18.86 -53.58 75.48
C MET A 1 18.83 -52.70 74.28
N LYS A 2 18.88 -51.41 74.59
CA LYS A 2 19.50 -50.32 73.78
C LYS A 2 19.29 -50.43 72.27
N THR A 3 18.68 -49.49 71.50
CA THR A 3 19.22 -48.19 71.48
C THR A 3 18.52 -47.27 70.43
N MET A 4 18.43 -46.10 70.78
CA MET A 4 18.59 -44.83 70.00
C MET A 4 17.65 -44.55 68.83
N ILE A 5 16.84 -43.63 69.17
CA ILE A 5 16.07 -42.70 68.37
C ILE A 5 17.04 -41.80 67.64
N ASN A 6 16.93 -41.66 66.31
CA ASN A 6 17.46 -40.53 65.55
C ASN A 6 16.32 -39.79 64.86
N LEU A 7 16.01 -38.67 65.37
CA LEU A 7 15.15 -37.66 64.78
C LEU A 7 15.89 -37.02 63.60
N ILE A 8 15.39 -37.16 62.39
CA ILE A 8 15.84 -36.37 61.25
C ILE A 8 14.72 -35.42 60.88
N PHE A 9 14.96 -34.15 61.12
CA PHE A 9 14.18 -33.00 60.59
C PHE A 9 14.31 -33.03 59.06
N ALA A 10 13.23 -33.28 58.37
CA ALA A 10 13.12 -33.05 56.96
C ALA A 10 12.52 -31.64 56.75
N SER A 11 13.37 -30.69 56.44
CA SER A 11 12.97 -29.37 55.95
C SER A 11 12.34 -29.53 54.57
N VAL A 12 11.02 -29.29 54.50
CA VAL A 12 10.30 -29.19 53.23
C VAL A 12 10.66 -27.86 52.61
N LEU A 13 11.54 -27.90 51.60
CA LEU A 13 11.79 -26.78 50.69
C LEU A 13 10.66 -26.76 49.68
N LEU A 14 9.72 -25.85 49.84
CA LEU A 14 8.76 -25.44 48.81
C LEU A 14 9.50 -24.74 47.67
N LEU A 15 9.92 -25.49 46.67
CA LEU A 15 10.28 -24.99 45.36
C LEU A 15 8.99 -24.55 44.67
N SER A 16 8.74 -23.22 44.65
CA SER A 16 7.82 -22.60 43.74
C SER A 16 8.37 -22.78 42.31
N GLY A 17 7.96 -23.87 41.69
CA GLY A 17 8.21 -24.09 40.27
C GLY A 17 7.41 -23.08 39.46
N GLY A 18 8.01 -21.94 39.15
CA GLY A 18 7.57 -21.13 38.04
C GLY A 18 7.72 -21.98 36.78
N ALA A 19 6.60 -22.38 36.19
CA ALA A 19 6.60 -22.96 34.88
C ALA A 19 7.11 -21.88 33.91
N LEU A 20 8.36 -22.00 33.53
CA LEU A 20 8.85 -21.39 32.29
C LEU A 20 8.03 -22.03 31.17
N GLN A 21 6.98 -21.31 30.72
CA GLN A 21 6.34 -21.61 29.45
C GLN A 21 7.42 -21.54 28.40
N ALA A 22 7.82 -22.68 27.87
CA ALA A 22 8.64 -22.75 26.69
C ALA A 22 7.80 -22.13 25.56
N GLU A 23 8.23 -20.95 25.05
CA GLU A 23 7.65 -20.37 23.87
C GLU A 23 7.73 -21.40 22.73
N ASP A 24 6.60 -21.65 22.08
CA ASP A 24 6.54 -22.56 20.93
C ASP A 24 7.41 -21.94 19.81
N PRO A 25 8.40 -22.67 19.26
CA PRO A 25 9.20 -22.17 18.14
C PRO A 25 8.38 -21.75 16.92
N GLY A 26 7.16 -22.26 16.80
CA GLY A 26 6.19 -21.85 15.77
C GLY A 26 5.61 -20.45 16.01
N ASP A 27 5.45 -20.03 17.24
CA ASP A 27 4.87 -18.74 17.60
C ASP A 27 5.90 -17.61 17.40
N THR A 28 7.14 -17.83 17.81
CA THR A 28 8.25 -16.89 17.56
C THR A 28 8.54 -16.70 16.07
N ALA A 29 8.37 -17.73 15.24
CA ALA A 29 8.54 -17.63 13.80
C ALA A 29 7.41 -16.81 13.14
N ARG A 30 6.16 -16.93 13.62
CA ARG A 30 5.01 -16.15 13.15
C ARG A 30 5.14 -14.68 13.50
N VAL A 31 5.44 -14.34 14.74
CA VAL A 31 5.68 -12.97 15.20
C VAL A 31 6.79 -12.31 14.38
N ASN A 32 7.89 -13.00 14.10
CA ASN A 32 8.97 -12.49 13.26
C ASN A 32 8.55 -12.28 11.80
N GLU A 33 7.58 -13.02 11.27
CA GLU A 33 7.07 -12.82 9.91
C GLU A 33 6.11 -11.63 9.85
N GLU A 34 5.21 -11.50 10.82
CA GLU A 34 4.29 -10.37 10.94
C GLU A 34 5.03 -9.05 11.10
N ASP A 35 6.03 -8.99 11.98
CA ASP A 35 6.88 -7.80 12.14
C ASP A 35 7.56 -7.38 10.82
N LYS A 36 8.02 -8.35 10.03
CA LYS A 36 8.60 -8.08 8.71
C LYS A 36 7.58 -7.54 7.71
N ILE A 37 6.32 -8.02 7.78
CA ILE A 37 5.24 -7.54 6.91
C ILE A 37 4.89 -6.10 7.29
N VAL A 38 4.69 -5.81 8.57
CA VAL A 38 4.40 -4.46 9.07
C VAL A 38 5.52 -3.49 8.71
N LYS A 39 6.79 -3.88 8.89
CA LYS A 39 7.94 -3.07 8.48
C LYS A 39 7.90 -2.74 6.99
N LYS A 40 7.64 -3.73 6.13
CA LYS A 40 7.51 -3.51 4.68
C LYS A 40 6.31 -2.65 4.32
N ALA A 41 5.21 -2.75 5.07
CA ALA A 41 4.05 -1.88 4.90
C ALA A 41 4.43 -0.42 5.15
N LYS A 42 5.11 -0.12 6.26
CA LYS A 42 5.62 1.21 6.58
C LYS A 42 6.60 1.73 5.53
N GLU A 43 7.55 0.90 5.09
CA GLU A 43 8.46 1.24 3.99
C GLU A 43 7.69 1.56 2.69
N THR A 44 6.57 0.87 2.43
CA THR A 44 5.72 1.17 1.25
C THR A 44 5.08 2.54 1.38
N ILE A 45 4.57 2.91 2.56
CA ILE A 45 3.99 4.25 2.81
C ILE A 45 5.06 5.33 2.61
N GLN A 46 6.23 5.20 3.24
CA GLN A 46 7.33 6.16 3.10
C GLN A 46 7.78 6.32 1.63
N ASN A 47 7.92 5.21 0.92
CA ASN A 47 8.26 5.24 -0.49
C ASN A 47 7.14 5.86 -1.35
N SER A 48 5.87 5.75 -0.93
CA SER A 48 4.74 6.38 -1.62
C SER A 48 4.78 7.90 -1.51
N ILE A 49 5.20 8.45 -0.37
CA ILE A 49 5.46 9.89 -0.20
C ILE A 49 6.56 10.33 -1.17
N ILE A 50 7.67 9.60 -1.20
CA ILE A 50 8.80 9.91 -2.11
C ILE A 50 8.35 9.86 -3.58
N ALA A 51 7.53 8.87 -3.96
CA ALA A 51 7.02 8.76 -5.33
C ALA A 51 6.07 9.92 -5.68
N LEU A 52 5.24 10.34 -4.74
CA LEU A 52 4.37 11.51 -4.88
C LEU A 52 5.21 12.77 -5.07
N ASP A 53 6.20 13.02 -4.21
CA ASP A 53 7.12 14.15 -4.31
C ASP A 53 7.88 14.16 -5.64
N ASN A 54 8.34 13.00 -6.08
CA ASN A 54 9.05 12.85 -7.36
C ASN A 54 8.19 13.21 -8.58
N ILE A 55 6.91 12.87 -8.56
CA ILE A 55 5.97 13.16 -9.64
C ILE A 55 5.52 14.63 -9.57
N MET A 56 5.26 15.13 -8.37
CA MET A 56 4.83 16.53 -8.17
C MET A 56 5.97 17.54 -8.31
N GLY A 57 7.21 17.10 -8.09
CA GLY A 57 8.40 17.96 -8.23
C GLY A 57 8.80 18.30 -9.67
N ASP A 58 8.13 17.76 -10.69
CA ASP A 58 8.33 18.13 -12.10
C ASP A 58 7.31 19.23 -12.51
N PRO A 59 7.73 20.53 -12.65
CA PRO A 59 6.79 21.62 -12.90
C PRO A 59 6.05 21.51 -14.25
N GLU A 60 6.60 20.74 -15.19
CA GLU A 60 6.02 20.59 -16.52
C GLU A 60 5.08 19.38 -16.63
N ASN A 61 5.39 18.32 -15.88
CA ASN A 61 4.74 17.04 -16.02
C ASN A 61 4.04 16.57 -14.72
N SER A 62 3.96 17.43 -13.69
CA SER A 62 3.27 17.13 -12.44
C SER A 62 1.76 16.95 -12.64
N ILE A 63 1.16 16.30 -11.69
CA ILE A 63 -0.30 16.18 -11.59
C ILE A 63 -0.88 17.57 -11.32
N PRO A 64 -1.89 18.04 -12.08
CA PRO A 64 -2.59 19.26 -11.74
C PRO A 64 -3.25 19.14 -10.33
N PRO A 65 -3.02 20.09 -9.40
CA PRO A 65 -3.60 20.03 -8.04
C PRO A 65 -5.12 19.81 -8.05
N SER A 66 -5.82 20.46 -8.99
CA SER A 66 -7.26 20.30 -9.16
C SER A 66 -7.72 18.87 -9.46
N LEU A 67 -6.85 18.01 -10.00
CA LEU A 67 -7.17 16.59 -10.19
C LEU A 67 -7.03 15.80 -8.89
N ILE A 68 -6.02 16.11 -8.08
CA ILE A 68 -5.88 15.49 -6.75
C ILE A 68 -7.09 15.85 -5.90
N THR A 69 -7.51 17.13 -5.90
CA THR A 69 -8.67 17.62 -5.13
C THR A 69 -9.99 16.96 -5.57
N ARG A 70 -10.14 16.69 -6.86
CA ARG A 70 -11.38 16.14 -7.44
C ARG A 70 -11.40 14.62 -7.51
N SER A 71 -10.28 13.96 -7.24
CA SER A 71 -10.24 12.51 -7.21
C SER A 71 -10.89 11.99 -5.92
N GLU A 72 -11.72 10.97 -6.07
CA GLU A 72 -12.33 10.29 -4.94
C GLU A 72 -11.48 9.13 -4.42
N GLY A 73 -10.41 8.80 -5.15
CA GLY A 73 -9.45 7.83 -4.71
C GLY A 73 -8.10 7.97 -5.39
N ILE A 74 -7.06 7.50 -4.72
CA ILE A 74 -5.70 7.50 -5.23
C ILE A 74 -5.03 6.16 -4.95
N VAL A 75 -4.27 5.68 -5.93
CA VAL A 75 -3.35 4.55 -5.75
C VAL A 75 -1.95 5.02 -6.07
N ILE A 76 -1.01 4.76 -5.15
CA ILE A 76 0.40 5.10 -5.32
C ILE A 76 1.23 3.83 -5.30
N MET A 77 1.92 3.56 -6.39
CA MET A 77 2.82 2.41 -6.58
C MET A 77 4.27 2.92 -6.63
N PRO A 78 4.98 2.97 -5.50
CA PRO A 78 6.30 3.61 -5.40
C PRO A 78 7.43 2.84 -6.07
N GLY A 79 7.18 1.59 -6.45
CA GLY A 79 8.17 0.74 -7.06
C GLY A 79 7.54 -0.41 -7.81
N THR A 80 7.23 -0.18 -9.08
CA THR A 80 6.79 -1.21 -10.00
C THR A 80 7.98 -1.63 -10.86
N TYR A 81 8.30 -2.93 -10.84
CA TYR A 81 9.44 -3.48 -11.56
C TYR A 81 8.94 -4.20 -12.79
N LYS A 82 9.42 -3.79 -13.96
CA LYS A 82 9.22 -4.47 -15.23
C LYS A 82 10.44 -5.32 -15.52
N LEU A 83 10.20 -6.60 -15.73
CA LEU A 83 11.20 -7.57 -16.14
C LEU A 83 10.80 -8.11 -17.50
N ALA A 84 11.72 -8.07 -18.46
CA ALA A 84 11.47 -8.63 -19.78
C ALA A 84 12.68 -9.41 -20.26
N VAL A 85 12.44 -10.64 -20.70
CA VAL A 85 13.46 -11.55 -21.25
C VAL A 85 12.92 -12.19 -22.53
N GLY A 86 13.49 -11.79 -23.67
CA GLY A 86 13.06 -12.30 -24.98
C GLY A 86 11.68 -11.80 -25.36
N ILE A 87 10.73 -12.71 -25.54
CA ILE A 87 9.36 -12.41 -26.00
C ILE A 87 8.34 -12.31 -24.84
N ALA A 88 8.75 -12.62 -23.62
CA ALA A 88 7.90 -12.60 -22.45
C ALA A 88 8.42 -11.61 -21.41
N GLY A 89 7.52 -10.89 -20.80
CA GLY A 89 7.83 -9.97 -19.72
C GLY A 89 6.67 -9.89 -18.74
N GLY A 90 6.94 -9.25 -17.60
CA GLY A 90 5.92 -8.94 -16.62
C GLY A 90 6.31 -7.71 -15.84
N GLN A 91 5.33 -7.04 -15.32
CA GLN A 91 5.47 -5.90 -14.42
C GLN A 91 4.72 -6.20 -13.13
N GLY A 92 5.30 -5.82 -12.01
CA GLY A 92 4.64 -6.01 -10.73
C GLY A 92 5.18 -5.08 -9.66
N GLY A 93 4.34 -4.74 -8.70
CA GLY A 93 4.71 -3.88 -7.59
C GLY A 93 3.68 -3.90 -6.48
N ARG A 94 4.05 -3.31 -5.35
CA ARG A 94 3.16 -3.05 -4.22
C ARG A 94 2.99 -1.55 -4.06
N GLY A 95 1.84 -1.16 -3.58
CA GLY A 95 1.52 0.22 -3.31
C GLY A 95 0.45 0.34 -2.24
N ILE A 96 -0.04 1.54 -2.12
CA ILE A 96 -1.14 1.90 -1.23
C ILE A 96 -2.30 2.45 -2.05
N ALA A 97 -3.49 2.33 -1.52
CA ALA A 97 -4.68 3.02 -1.98
C ALA A 97 -5.29 3.83 -0.83
N MET A 98 -5.86 4.97 -1.14
CA MET A 98 -6.59 5.82 -0.20
C MET A 98 -7.85 6.35 -0.88
N ILE A 99 -8.88 6.60 -0.09
CA ILE A 99 -10.19 7.03 -0.54
C ILE A 99 -10.50 8.37 0.10
N ARG A 100 -11.14 9.27 -0.66
CA ARG A 100 -11.60 10.55 -0.13
C ARG A 100 -12.88 10.36 0.67
N GLN A 101 -12.88 10.86 1.89
CA GLN A 101 -14.01 10.81 2.80
C GLN A 101 -15.04 11.91 2.45
N GLU A 102 -16.21 11.87 3.05
CA GLU A 102 -17.30 12.83 2.79
C GLU A 102 -16.94 14.27 3.21
N ASP A 103 -16.07 14.41 4.22
CA ASP A 103 -15.57 15.71 4.68
C ASP A 103 -14.42 16.26 3.83
N GLY A 104 -13.99 15.51 2.80
CA GLY A 104 -12.91 15.86 1.90
C GLY A 104 -11.52 15.40 2.36
N SER A 105 -11.39 14.83 3.55
CA SER A 105 -10.13 14.26 4.03
C SER A 105 -9.80 12.93 3.34
N TRP A 106 -8.56 12.47 3.43
CA TRP A 106 -8.16 11.15 2.96
C TRP A 106 -8.36 10.08 4.05
N SER A 107 -8.79 8.90 3.63
CA SER A 107 -8.85 7.73 4.51
C SER A 107 -7.46 7.27 4.91
N ASN A 108 -7.39 6.39 5.89
CA ASN A 108 -6.20 5.60 6.12
C ASN A 108 -5.84 4.75 4.89
N PRO A 109 -4.54 4.48 4.63
CA PRO A 109 -4.12 3.72 3.47
C PRO A 109 -4.40 2.23 3.61
N PHE A 110 -4.79 1.58 2.54
CA PHE A 110 -4.75 0.12 2.44
C PHE A 110 -3.80 -0.32 1.32
N PHE A 111 -3.28 -1.53 1.46
CA PHE A 111 -2.22 -2.04 0.59
C PHE A 111 -2.80 -2.80 -0.58
N VAL A 112 -2.25 -2.50 -1.75
CA VAL A 112 -2.62 -3.13 -3.01
C VAL A 112 -1.38 -3.64 -3.75
N SER A 113 -1.59 -4.52 -4.71
CA SER A 113 -0.55 -5.03 -5.60
C SER A 113 -0.97 -4.83 -7.04
N LEU A 114 -0.04 -4.50 -7.91
CA LEU A 114 -0.23 -4.42 -9.34
C LEU A 114 0.55 -5.55 -10.02
N GLY A 115 -0.11 -6.28 -10.91
CA GLY A 115 0.49 -7.29 -11.75
C GLY A 115 0.10 -7.08 -13.22
N GLU A 116 1.05 -7.19 -14.15
CA GLU A 116 0.82 -7.10 -15.58
C GLU A 116 1.71 -8.11 -16.31
N GLY A 117 1.13 -8.89 -17.21
CA GLY A 117 1.86 -9.69 -18.15
C GLY A 117 2.09 -8.93 -19.45
N SER A 118 3.28 -9.00 -20.03
CA SER A 118 3.58 -8.39 -21.32
C SER A 118 4.22 -9.37 -22.28
N VAL A 119 3.82 -9.28 -23.57
CA VAL A 119 4.39 -10.07 -24.66
C VAL A 119 5.03 -9.10 -25.65
N GLY A 120 6.31 -9.29 -25.93
CA GLY A 120 7.04 -8.46 -26.88
C GLY A 120 8.55 -8.64 -26.72
N PHE A 121 9.30 -8.37 -27.78
CA PHE A 121 10.77 -8.42 -27.73
C PHE A 121 11.30 -7.28 -26.87
N GLN A 122 11.62 -7.58 -25.61
CA GLN A 122 12.21 -6.64 -24.67
C GLN A 122 13.27 -7.34 -23.81
N LEU A 123 14.35 -6.63 -23.52
CA LEU A 123 15.37 -7.06 -22.58
C LEU A 123 15.65 -5.90 -21.63
N GLY A 124 15.45 -6.13 -20.33
CA GLY A 124 15.79 -5.12 -19.34
C GLY A 124 15.01 -5.22 -18.05
N VAL A 125 15.49 -4.44 -17.09
CA VAL A 125 14.83 -4.20 -15.81
C VAL A 125 14.53 -2.70 -15.73
N GLN A 126 13.27 -2.36 -15.50
CA GLN A 126 12.83 -0.98 -15.36
C GLN A 126 12.09 -0.83 -14.03
N LYS A 127 12.42 0.20 -13.27
CA LYS A 127 11.65 0.61 -12.08
C LYS A 127 10.81 1.82 -12.46
N SER A 128 9.55 1.81 -12.08
CA SER A 128 8.63 2.91 -12.31
C SER A 128 7.88 3.24 -11.02
N GLU A 129 7.60 4.53 -10.84
CA GLU A 129 6.67 5.08 -9.86
C GLU A 129 5.37 5.38 -10.60
N ILE A 130 4.23 4.94 -10.07
CA ILE A 130 2.94 5.09 -10.73
C ILE A 130 1.94 5.67 -9.74
N ILE A 131 1.19 6.69 -10.19
CA ILE A 131 0.04 7.21 -9.46
C ILE A 131 -1.19 7.05 -10.33
N LEU A 132 -2.26 6.49 -9.76
CA LEU A 132 -3.57 6.38 -10.36
C LEU A 132 -4.53 7.26 -9.58
N LEU A 133 -5.23 8.16 -10.27
CA LEU A 133 -6.29 8.98 -9.71
C LEU A 133 -7.63 8.44 -10.19
N PHE A 134 -8.48 8.09 -9.27
CA PHE A 134 -9.81 7.54 -9.52
C PHE A 134 -10.88 8.61 -9.42
N ARG A 135 -11.78 8.62 -10.40
CA ARG A 135 -12.92 9.53 -10.40
C ARG A 135 -13.97 9.13 -9.36
N ASN A 136 -14.18 7.83 -9.17
CA ASN A 136 -15.18 7.29 -8.25
C ASN A 136 -14.50 6.40 -7.21
N LYS A 137 -14.85 6.58 -5.94
CA LYS A 137 -14.34 5.76 -4.83
C LYS A 137 -14.82 4.31 -4.90
N ASP A 138 -16.01 4.07 -5.45
CA ASP A 138 -16.61 2.74 -5.55
C ASP A 138 -15.73 1.77 -6.35
N ASP A 139 -14.98 2.30 -7.33
CA ASP A 139 -14.03 1.51 -8.13
C ASP A 139 -12.88 0.95 -7.29
N ILE A 140 -12.51 1.62 -6.20
CA ILE A 140 -11.46 1.17 -5.27
C ILE A 140 -12.06 0.36 -4.11
N MET A 141 -13.25 0.74 -3.66
CA MET A 141 -13.94 0.05 -2.55
C MET A 141 -14.19 -1.42 -2.85
N GLY A 142 -14.47 -1.76 -4.09
CA GLY A 142 -14.75 -3.13 -4.53
C GLY A 142 -13.53 -4.05 -4.65
N LEU A 143 -12.32 -3.56 -4.37
CA LEU A 143 -11.07 -4.33 -4.57
C LEU A 143 -10.92 -5.56 -3.66
N ASP A 144 -11.59 -5.60 -2.51
CA ASP A 144 -11.58 -6.77 -1.62
C ASP A 144 -12.47 -7.92 -2.12
N GLY A 145 -13.43 -7.61 -3.00
CA GLY A 145 -14.33 -8.58 -3.62
C GLY A 145 -13.91 -9.06 -5.00
N ALA A 146 -13.17 -8.26 -5.76
CA ALA A 146 -12.73 -8.59 -7.11
C ALA A 146 -11.50 -7.77 -7.54
N ASP A 147 -10.60 -8.42 -8.29
CA ASP A 147 -9.48 -7.74 -8.93
C ASP A 147 -9.97 -6.79 -10.04
N ILE A 148 -9.30 -5.66 -10.21
CA ILE A 148 -9.62 -4.69 -11.25
C ILE A 148 -8.62 -4.78 -12.39
N THR A 149 -9.10 -5.06 -13.60
CA THR A 149 -8.28 -5.02 -14.82
C THR A 149 -8.29 -3.60 -15.40
N LEU A 150 -7.15 -2.94 -15.32
CA LEU A 150 -6.97 -1.58 -15.82
C LEU A 150 -7.06 -1.55 -17.36
N GLY A 151 -7.92 -0.69 -17.89
CA GLY A 151 -8.19 -0.61 -19.32
C GLY A 151 -8.98 -1.78 -19.92
N GLY A 152 -9.47 -2.69 -19.06
CA GLY A 152 -10.43 -3.75 -19.35
C GLY A 152 -11.76 -3.47 -18.64
N ASP A 153 -11.79 -3.71 -17.32
CA ASP A 153 -12.98 -3.50 -16.52
C ASP A 153 -13.24 -2.00 -16.27
N ILE A 154 -12.17 -1.20 -16.24
CA ILE A 154 -12.21 0.23 -15.96
C ILE A 154 -11.33 1.01 -16.94
N GLY A 155 -11.83 2.15 -17.42
CA GLY A 155 -11.14 3.00 -18.39
C GLY A 155 -9.95 3.74 -17.78
N VAL A 156 -8.74 3.54 -18.32
CA VAL A 156 -7.51 4.21 -17.89
C VAL A 156 -6.93 5.05 -19.01
N ALA A 157 -6.67 6.31 -18.74
CA ALA A 157 -5.98 7.24 -19.64
C ALA A 157 -4.71 7.80 -18.99
N ALA A 158 -3.75 8.23 -19.81
CA ALA A 158 -2.67 9.08 -19.32
C ALA A 158 -3.25 10.40 -18.83
N GLY A 159 -2.87 10.80 -17.62
CA GLY A 159 -3.36 12.06 -17.05
C GLY A 159 -2.80 13.27 -17.79
N PRO A 160 -3.53 14.40 -17.80
CA PRO A 160 -3.01 15.65 -18.29
C PRO A 160 -1.90 16.16 -17.38
N VAL A 161 -0.97 16.92 -17.96
CA VAL A 161 0.16 17.49 -17.22
C VAL A 161 -0.04 18.98 -16.98
N SER A 162 0.56 19.50 -15.93
CA SER A 162 0.43 20.91 -15.51
C SER A 162 0.79 21.91 -16.62
N LYS A 163 1.75 21.62 -17.47
CA LYS A 163 2.18 22.49 -18.59
C LYS A 163 1.09 22.78 -19.63
N GLY A 164 0.06 21.96 -19.74
CA GLY A 164 -1.03 22.13 -20.70
C GLY A 164 -2.29 22.76 -20.13
N SER A 165 -2.37 22.94 -18.84
CA SER A 165 -3.58 23.37 -18.13
C SER A 165 -3.55 24.86 -17.87
N SER A 166 -3.98 25.66 -18.83
CA SER A 166 -4.02 27.14 -18.72
C SER A 166 -5.16 27.69 -17.85
N SER A 167 -5.97 26.82 -17.22
CA SER A 167 -6.97 27.25 -16.25
C SER A 167 -7.42 26.09 -15.36
N THR A 168 -7.24 26.26 -14.07
CA THR A 168 -7.50 25.30 -13.00
C THR A 168 -8.99 25.03 -12.75
N SER A 169 -9.91 25.76 -13.37
CA SER A 169 -11.34 25.70 -13.03
C SER A 169 -12.18 24.75 -13.86
N ASP A 170 -11.73 24.30 -15.05
CA ASP A 170 -12.57 23.56 -15.99
C ASP A 170 -12.14 22.11 -16.25
N PHE A 171 -11.25 21.57 -15.43
CA PHE A 171 -10.78 20.20 -15.62
C PHE A 171 -11.91 19.20 -15.29
N ARG A 172 -12.40 18.48 -16.30
CA ARG A 172 -13.34 17.38 -16.13
C ARG A 172 -12.62 16.06 -16.28
N PHE A 173 -12.93 15.10 -15.40
CA PHE A 173 -12.52 13.73 -15.63
C PHE A 173 -13.23 13.18 -16.87
N GLU A 174 -12.48 12.96 -17.95
CA GLU A 174 -12.96 12.31 -19.17
C GLU A 174 -12.76 10.79 -19.14
N SER A 175 -11.91 10.32 -18.24
CA SER A 175 -11.65 8.89 -17.98
C SER A 175 -12.01 8.55 -16.54
N GLU A 176 -12.23 7.27 -16.25
CA GLU A 176 -12.51 6.77 -14.89
C GLU A 176 -11.25 6.81 -14.05
N ILE A 177 -10.09 6.53 -14.66
CA ILE A 177 -8.77 6.61 -14.02
C ILE A 177 -7.82 7.44 -14.87
N TYR A 178 -7.08 8.33 -14.24
CA TYR A 178 -5.89 8.95 -14.81
C TYR A 178 -4.63 8.33 -14.23
N SER A 179 -3.69 7.95 -15.10
CA SER A 179 -2.40 7.38 -14.73
C SER A 179 -1.25 8.34 -14.96
N TYR A 180 -0.37 8.42 -13.98
CA TYR A 180 0.90 9.14 -14.04
C TYR A 180 2.02 8.18 -13.73
N CYS A 181 3.06 8.20 -14.58
CA CYS A 181 4.18 7.28 -14.42
C CYS A 181 5.50 8.03 -14.59
N ARG A 182 6.41 7.78 -13.68
CA ARG A 182 7.80 8.23 -13.76
C ARG A 182 8.72 7.02 -13.77
N SER A 183 9.53 6.92 -14.80
CA SER A 183 10.44 5.79 -14.95
C SER A 183 11.87 6.26 -15.19
N ASN A 184 12.81 5.72 -14.43
CA ASN A 184 14.24 6.10 -14.50
C ASN A 184 14.47 7.62 -14.42
N GLY A 185 13.64 8.33 -13.64
CA GLY A 185 13.72 9.79 -13.49
C GLY A 185 13.06 10.60 -14.62
N LEU A 186 12.52 9.96 -15.64
CA LEU A 186 11.80 10.58 -16.73
C LEU A 186 10.29 10.32 -16.62
N PHE A 187 9.51 11.35 -16.81
CA PHE A 187 8.06 11.23 -16.91
C PHE A 187 7.70 10.47 -18.21
N ALA A 188 6.87 9.47 -18.10
CA ALA A 188 6.36 8.71 -19.24
C ALA A 188 4.85 8.53 -19.08
N GLY A 189 4.08 8.95 -20.07
CA GLY A 189 2.69 8.54 -20.19
C GLY A 189 2.65 7.03 -20.49
N VAL A 190 2.29 6.22 -19.51
CA VAL A 190 2.22 4.76 -19.66
C VAL A 190 0.76 4.33 -19.71
N SER A 191 0.42 3.59 -20.75
CA SER A 191 -0.84 2.86 -20.77
C SER A 191 -0.66 1.60 -19.91
N LEU A 192 -1.39 1.54 -18.80
CA LEU A 192 -1.44 0.36 -17.91
C LEU A 192 -2.53 -0.63 -18.35
N LYS A 193 -2.83 -0.68 -19.66
CA LYS A 193 -3.87 -1.61 -20.17
C LYS A 193 -3.46 -3.05 -19.95
N GLY A 194 -4.31 -3.79 -19.23
CA GLY A 194 -4.09 -5.19 -18.89
C GLY A 194 -3.39 -5.40 -17.55
N GLY A 195 -3.02 -4.32 -16.86
CA GLY A 195 -2.56 -4.42 -15.47
C GLY A 195 -3.72 -4.80 -14.55
N VAL A 196 -3.47 -5.70 -13.61
CA VAL A 196 -4.46 -6.15 -12.62
C VAL A 196 -4.09 -5.59 -11.27
N LEU A 197 -5.00 -4.80 -10.70
CA LEU A 197 -4.89 -4.26 -9.35
C LEU A 197 -5.62 -5.19 -8.39
N VAL A 198 -4.92 -5.61 -7.34
CA VAL A 198 -5.35 -6.63 -6.39
C VAL A 198 -5.25 -6.11 -4.97
N TYR A 199 -6.28 -6.34 -4.15
CA TYR A 199 -6.24 -6.07 -2.72
C TYR A 199 -5.28 -7.02 -2.01
N ASN A 200 -4.43 -6.50 -1.13
CA ASN A 200 -3.44 -7.33 -0.42
C ASN A 200 -3.89 -7.64 1.00
N GLN A 201 -4.79 -8.62 1.13
CA GLN A 201 -5.39 -9.00 2.40
C GLN A 201 -4.35 -9.23 3.51
N LYS A 202 -3.29 -10.01 3.22
CA LYS A 202 -2.27 -10.35 4.22
C LYS A 202 -1.56 -9.12 4.79
N ILE A 203 -1.23 -8.16 3.94
CA ILE A 203 -0.55 -6.93 4.39
C ILE A 203 -1.52 -6.06 5.19
N ASN A 204 -2.77 -5.93 4.72
CA ASN A 204 -3.78 -5.15 5.41
C ASN A 204 -4.08 -5.74 6.78
N ASP A 205 -4.32 -7.02 6.88
CA ASP A 205 -4.57 -7.72 8.16
C ASP A 205 -3.41 -7.52 9.14
N SER A 206 -2.16 -7.70 8.68
CA SER A 206 -0.98 -7.51 9.53
C SER A 206 -0.78 -6.05 9.95
N PHE A 207 -1.01 -5.09 9.05
CA PHE A 207 -0.81 -3.67 9.33
C PHE A 207 -1.83 -3.12 10.32
N TYR A 208 -3.10 -3.52 10.17
CA TYR A 208 -4.20 -3.13 11.05
C TYR A 208 -4.37 -4.04 12.26
N ASN A 209 -3.55 -5.10 12.37
CA ASN A 209 -3.62 -6.11 13.44
C ASN A 209 -5.05 -6.67 13.62
N THR A 210 -5.73 -6.94 12.51
CA THR A 210 -7.12 -7.38 12.46
C THR A 210 -7.28 -8.34 11.27
N ASN A 211 -8.08 -9.40 11.41
CA ASN A 211 -8.32 -10.34 10.33
C ASN A 211 -9.45 -9.86 9.41
N TYR A 212 -9.31 -10.12 8.11
CA TYR A 212 -10.30 -9.79 7.09
C TYR A 212 -10.64 -8.30 7.02
N VAL A 213 -9.62 -7.46 7.15
CA VAL A 213 -9.75 -6.00 6.97
C VAL A 213 -10.21 -5.71 5.54
N THR A 214 -11.24 -4.88 5.40
CA THR A 214 -11.77 -4.43 4.11
C THR A 214 -11.56 -2.93 3.91
N PRO A 215 -11.58 -2.41 2.66
CA PRO A 215 -11.55 -0.99 2.41
C PRO A 215 -12.66 -0.21 3.13
N GLU A 216 -13.86 -0.81 3.24
CA GLU A 216 -15.00 -0.22 3.92
C GLU A 216 -14.75 -0.06 5.42
N MET A 217 -14.20 -1.10 6.08
CA MET A 217 -13.81 -1.01 7.49
C MET A 217 -12.78 0.09 7.72
N ILE A 218 -11.77 0.20 6.86
CA ILE A 218 -10.73 1.23 6.95
C ILE A 218 -11.32 2.63 6.78
N LEU A 219 -12.29 2.79 5.88
CA LEU A 219 -12.92 4.08 5.61
C LEU A 219 -13.83 4.56 6.75
N TYR A 220 -14.61 3.65 7.37
CA TYR A 220 -15.69 4.03 8.27
C TYR A 220 -15.52 3.60 9.72
N GLU A 221 -14.68 2.60 10.01
CA GLU A 221 -14.69 1.93 11.32
C GLU A 221 -13.32 1.91 12.01
N MET A 222 -12.23 2.10 11.27
CA MET A 222 -10.88 1.89 11.80
C MET A 222 -10.11 3.20 11.95
N ASP A 223 -9.63 3.45 13.15
CA ASP A 223 -8.57 4.41 13.36
C ASP A 223 -7.25 3.87 12.77
N ALA A 224 -6.44 4.77 12.19
CA ALA A 224 -5.09 4.38 11.80
C ALA A 224 -4.35 3.84 13.04
N PRO A 225 -3.57 2.78 12.90
CA PRO A 225 -2.53 2.51 13.88
C PRO A 225 -1.72 3.80 14.03
N LEU A 226 -1.44 4.24 15.27
CA LEU A 226 -0.61 5.40 15.55
C LEU A 226 0.69 5.28 14.74
N ASN A 227 0.78 5.99 13.62
CA ASN A 227 1.81 5.79 12.62
C ASN A 227 2.10 7.12 11.93
N TYR A 228 3.21 7.73 12.29
CA TYR A 228 3.66 9.01 11.74
C TYR A 228 3.74 8.99 10.21
N GLU A 229 4.07 7.83 9.61
CA GLU A 229 4.16 7.69 8.16
C GLU A 229 2.80 7.88 7.46
N VAL A 230 1.68 7.53 8.12
CA VAL A 230 0.33 7.76 7.60
C VAL A 230 -0.02 9.25 7.66
N ASP A 231 0.28 9.90 8.79
CA ASP A 231 0.04 11.34 8.97
C ASP A 231 0.85 12.17 7.95
N ASP A 232 2.11 11.80 7.73
CA ASP A 232 2.98 12.43 6.74
C ASP A 232 2.44 12.26 5.30
N LEU A 233 1.91 11.08 4.97
CA LEU A 233 1.32 10.81 3.66
C LEU A 233 0.05 11.64 3.43
N ILE A 234 -0.84 11.70 4.42
CA ILE A 234 -2.07 12.53 4.35
C ILE A 234 -1.67 13.99 4.17
N SER A 235 -0.73 14.49 4.98
CA SER A 235 -0.23 15.86 4.89
C SER A 235 0.37 16.18 3.51
N ALA A 236 1.10 15.24 2.91
CA ALA A 236 1.65 15.42 1.56
C ALA A 236 0.55 15.50 0.50
N LEU A 237 -0.48 14.65 0.59
CA LEU A 237 -1.61 14.67 -0.34
C LEU A 237 -2.43 15.96 -0.22
N ASP A 238 -2.65 16.47 0.99
CA ASP A 238 -3.36 17.72 1.22
C ASP A 238 -2.56 18.91 0.66
N MET A 239 -1.25 18.95 0.92
CA MET A 239 -0.36 20.00 0.40
C MET A 239 -0.36 20.07 -1.15
N TYR A 240 -0.40 18.92 -1.81
CA TYR A 240 -0.40 18.88 -3.29
C TYR A 240 -1.80 19.05 -3.89
N GLY A 241 -2.86 18.94 -3.11
CA GLY A 241 -4.24 19.20 -3.50
C GLY A 241 -4.68 20.67 -3.36
N GLU A 242 -3.89 21.50 -2.68
CA GLU A 242 -4.12 22.94 -2.55
C GLU A 242 -3.63 23.71 -3.80
#